data_256d698a23f0179459cfae6734c2a878
#
_entry.id   256d698a23f0179459cfae6734c2a878
#
_cell.length_a   1.000
_cell.length_b   1.000
_cell.length_c   1.000
_cell.angle_alpha   90.00
_cell.angle_beta   90.00
_cell.angle_gamma   90.00
#
_symmetry.space_group_name_H-M   'P 1'
#
loop_
_entity.id
_entity.type
_entity.pdbx_description
1 polymer ?
#
loop_
_entity_poly.entity_id
_entity_poly.type
_entity_poly.pdbx_seq_one_letter_code
_entity_poly.pdbx_strand_id
1 'polypeptide(L)'
;WLEVLPSAQWSARSTSEQVPLVSRYAQNSSREARVLVLNVGADGDLDARLWRGAGPQWSEHSSVASWAALRDRMNNISDPARSELGETIATLVSFPDDSASQRLALHGVDTIIVHSGGPAAPSITQTLDRAPGIEKIGETEAGSAWRVRPDGRKPARLCLASESADSQCEELASGAIGARTHVSGPGVLRLAERQNSHWVATLNGQHLDQTEATNQWGTAFSLPSEGELVLNYRSNWILAWKAACALAAAVMLCGLLRGRKDVVYDGE
;
A
#
# COMPACT_ATOMS: atom_id res chain seq x y z
N TRP A 1 29.54 -6.90 18.94
CA TRP A 1 28.14 -6.66 18.59
C TRP A 1 27.95 -5.61 17.49
N LEU A 2 29.00 -4.96 16.99
CA LEU A 2 28.93 -3.95 15.89
C LEU A 2 29.43 -4.47 14.53
N GLU A 3 29.84 -5.73 14.44
CA GLU A 3 30.40 -6.29 13.20
C GLU A 3 29.41 -7.07 12.32
N VAL A 4 28.12 -7.05 12.60
CA VAL A 4 27.09 -7.76 11.84
C VAL A 4 26.09 -6.80 11.17
N LEU A 5 26.49 -5.58 10.87
CA LEU A 5 25.79 -4.80 9.86
C LEU A 5 26.48 -5.08 8.52
N PRO A 6 25.92 -5.98 7.66
CA PRO A 6 26.38 -6.03 6.29
C PRO A 6 26.20 -4.62 5.76
N SER A 7 27.20 -4.12 5.09
CA SER A 7 27.23 -2.82 4.42
C SER A 7 25.91 -2.63 3.67
N ALA A 8 24.93 -2.04 4.34
CA ALA A 8 23.73 -1.57 3.71
C ALA A 8 24.18 -0.43 2.80
N GLN A 9 24.57 -0.76 1.59
CA GLN A 9 24.73 0.21 0.53
C GLN A 9 23.36 0.86 0.36
N TRP A 10 23.20 2.01 0.97
CA TRP A 10 22.12 2.92 0.70
C TRP A 10 22.31 3.43 -0.74
N SER A 11 22.05 2.57 -1.72
CA SER A 11 21.85 3.07 -3.07
C SER A 11 20.52 3.80 -3.04
N ALA A 12 20.55 5.09 -2.98
CA ALA A 12 19.44 5.99 -3.29
C ALA A 12 19.10 5.85 -4.78
N ARG A 13 18.77 4.64 -5.24
CA ARG A 13 18.12 4.47 -6.53
C ARG A 13 16.76 5.11 -6.39
N SER A 14 16.57 6.20 -7.10
CA SER A 14 15.29 6.86 -7.22
C SER A 14 14.26 5.79 -7.60
N THR A 15 13.28 5.54 -6.74
CA THR A 15 12.15 4.63 -7.02
C THR A 15 11.41 5.05 -8.30
N SER A 16 11.67 6.26 -8.78
CA SER A 16 11.12 6.82 -10.01
C SER A 16 11.54 6.10 -11.29
N GLU A 17 12.69 5.45 -11.30
CA GLU A 17 13.22 4.75 -12.48
C GLU A 17 12.64 3.33 -12.64
N GLN A 18 12.08 2.77 -11.56
CA GLN A 18 11.60 1.39 -11.54
C GLN A 18 10.09 1.25 -11.85
N VAL A 19 9.34 2.34 -11.81
CA VAL A 19 7.88 2.31 -12.01
C VAL A 19 7.51 3.12 -13.25
N PRO A 20 6.95 2.49 -14.30
CA PRO A 20 6.48 3.18 -15.50
C PRO A 20 5.49 4.31 -15.19
N LEU A 21 5.45 5.34 -16.03
CA LEU A 21 4.55 6.50 -15.87
C LEU A 21 3.09 6.11 -15.67
N VAL A 22 2.63 5.06 -16.37
CA VAL A 22 1.25 4.56 -16.24
C VAL A 22 0.95 4.08 -14.82
N SER A 23 1.90 3.39 -14.19
CA SER A 23 1.75 2.91 -12.81
C SER A 23 1.77 4.05 -11.80
N ARG A 24 2.59 5.07 -12.03
CA ARG A 24 2.59 6.30 -11.22
C ARG A 24 1.26 7.04 -11.32
N TYR A 25 0.65 7.08 -12.50
CA TYR A 25 -0.66 7.69 -12.65
C TYR A 25 -1.72 6.96 -11.83
N ALA A 26 -1.73 5.63 -11.83
CA ALA A 26 -2.64 4.84 -11.01
C ALA A 26 -2.42 5.05 -9.50
N GLN A 27 -1.17 5.10 -9.06
CA GLN A 27 -0.80 5.35 -7.66
C GLN A 27 -1.16 6.76 -7.18
N ASN A 28 -1.02 7.77 -8.04
CA ASN A 28 -1.33 9.17 -7.70
C ASN A 28 -2.79 9.56 -8.01
N SER A 29 -3.60 8.62 -8.46
CA SER A 29 -5.02 8.83 -8.66
C SER A 29 -5.79 8.77 -7.35
N SER A 30 -7.05 9.24 -7.35
CA SER A 30 -7.96 9.12 -6.21
C SER A 30 -8.23 7.68 -5.77
N ARG A 31 -7.83 6.68 -6.57
CA ARG A 31 -7.95 5.25 -6.24
C ARG A 31 -6.85 4.74 -5.31
N GLU A 32 -5.73 5.46 -5.20
CA GLU A 32 -4.55 5.05 -4.41
C GLU A 32 -4.13 3.60 -4.69
N ALA A 33 -4.20 3.20 -5.97
CA ALA A 33 -3.93 1.84 -6.40
C ALA A 33 -2.45 1.48 -6.24
N ARG A 34 -2.19 0.18 -6.06
CA ARG A 34 -0.85 -0.37 -5.87
C ARG A 34 -0.27 -0.93 -7.15
N VAL A 35 1.04 -1.06 -7.16
CA VAL A 35 1.80 -1.75 -8.20
C VAL A 35 2.47 -2.97 -7.60
N LEU A 36 2.27 -4.14 -8.23
CA LEU A 36 3.00 -5.36 -7.92
C LEU A 36 4.24 -5.42 -8.80
N VAL A 37 5.40 -5.44 -8.19
CA VAL A 37 6.69 -5.58 -8.90
C VAL A 37 7.23 -6.98 -8.64
N LEU A 38 7.46 -7.73 -9.72
CA LEU A 38 8.02 -9.07 -9.73
C LEU A 38 9.46 -8.99 -10.25
N ASN A 39 10.41 -9.31 -9.38
CA ASN A 39 11.82 -9.41 -9.76
C ASN A 39 12.21 -10.88 -9.82
N VAL A 40 12.70 -11.31 -10.96
CA VAL A 40 13.17 -12.68 -11.15
C VAL A 40 14.67 -12.71 -10.97
N GLY A 41 15.14 -13.41 -9.96
CA GLY A 41 16.56 -13.59 -9.69
C GLY A 41 17.23 -14.53 -10.70
N ALA A 42 18.57 -14.51 -10.74
CA ALA A 42 19.37 -15.37 -11.60
C ALA A 42 19.15 -16.88 -11.30
N ASP A 43 18.86 -17.21 -10.05
CA ASP A 43 18.61 -18.57 -9.56
C ASP A 43 17.15 -19.02 -9.77
N GLY A 44 16.32 -18.19 -10.39
CA GLY A 44 14.89 -18.44 -10.60
C GLY A 44 14.01 -18.05 -9.42
N ASP A 45 14.57 -17.50 -8.37
CA ASP A 45 13.83 -16.96 -7.22
C ASP A 45 12.96 -15.77 -7.65
N LEU A 46 11.72 -15.73 -7.15
CA LEU A 46 10.76 -14.67 -7.41
C LEU A 46 10.62 -13.78 -6.16
N ASP A 47 11.12 -12.54 -6.25
CA ASP A 47 10.88 -11.50 -5.26
C ASP A 47 9.69 -10.62 -5.70
N ALA A 48 8.65 -10.61 -4.89
CA ALA A 48 7.42 -9.89 -5.18
C ALA A 48 7.22 -8.75 -4.17
N ARG A 49 6.93 -7.56 -4.69
CA ARG A 49 6.82 -6.34 -3.87
C ARG A 49 5.60 -5.54 -4.27
N LEU A 50 4.83 -5.09 -3.26
CA LEU A 50 3.74 -4.15 -3.44
C LEU A 50 4.23 -2.71 -3.23
N TRP A 51 4.07 -1.89 -4.26
CA TRP A 51 4.44 -0.49 -4.22
C TRP A 51 3.20 0.40 -4.17
N ARG A 52 3.26 1.39 -3.29
CA ARG A 52 2.31 2.50 -3.23
C ARG A 52 2.91 3.76 -3.84
N GLY A 53 2.07 4.75 -4.14
CA GLY A 53 2.48 6.06 -4.58
C GLY A 53 3.19 6.90 -3.51
N ALA A 54 3.41 8.17 -3.81
CA ALA A 54 4.01 9.12 -2.87
C ALA A 54 3.11 9.33 -1.63
N GLY A 55 3.71 9.42 -0.46
CA GLY A 55 3.02 9.65 0.80
C GLY A 55 3.63 8.84 1.94
N PRO A 56 3.08 8.93 3.16
CA PRO A 56 3.52 8.10 4.26
C PRO A 56 3.28 6.65 3.88
N GLN A 57 4.34 6.01 3.44
CA GLN A 57 4.28 4.66 2.92
C GLN A 57 4.27 3.68 4.08
N TRP A 58 3.13 3.10 4.32
CA TRP A 58 2.98 1.85 5.06
C TRP A 58 3.26 0.65 4.14
N SER A 59 3.92 0.90 3.00
CA SER A 59 4.29 -0.13 2.06
C SER A 59 5.46 -0.95 2.58
N GLU A 60 5.61 -2.14 2.07
CA GLU A 60 6.68 -3.08 2.44
C GLU A 60 8.10 -2.56 2.18
N HIS A 61 8.25 -1.41 1.52
CA HIS A 61 9.52 -0.74 1.28
C HIS A 61 9.94 0.28 2.33
N SER A 62 9.06 0.65 3.28
CA SER A 62 9.52 1.49 4.37
C SER A 62 10.43 0.69 5.29
N SER A 63 11.46 1.35 5.83
CA SER A 63 12.32 0.72 6.85
C SER A 63 11.50 0.18 8.03
N VAL A 64 10.41 0.86 8.37
CA VAL A 64 9.48 0.44 9.43
C VAL A 64 8.76 -0.86 9.05
N ALA A 65 8.28 -0.99 7.80
CA ALA A 65 7.63 -2.21 7.35
C ALA A 65 8.63 -3.38 7.25
N SER A 66 9.86 -3.13 6.82
CA SER A 66 10.92 -4.13 6.79
C SER A 66 11.29 -4.60 8.19
N TRP A 67 11.40 -3.70 9.17
CA TRP A 67 11.61 -4.04 10.58
C TRP A 67 10.43 -4.80 11.18
N ALA A 68 9.19 -4.40 10.89
CA ALA A 68 8.00 -5.12 11.32
C ALA A 68 7.99 -6.55 10.77
N ALA A 69 8.26 -6.71 9.47
CA ALA A 69 8.32 -8.01 8.83
C ALA A 69 9.43 -8.91 9.40
N LEU A 70 10.60 -8.34 9.71
CA LEU A 70 11.69 -9.06 10.35
C LEU A 70 11.31 -9.51 11.76
N ARG A 71 10.73 -8.60 12.56
CA ARG A 71 10.25 -8.91 13.91
C ARG A 71 9.18 -10.02 13.89
N ASP A 72 8.22 -9.93 12.98
CA ASP A 72 7.14 -10.91 12.88
C ASP A 72 7.68 -12.28 12.48
N ARG A 73 8.67 -12.32 11.57
CA ARG A 73 9.38 -13.56 11.21
C ARG A 73 10.17 -14.13 12.40
N MET A 74 10.86 -13.29 13.16
CA MET A 74 11.60 -13.72 14.35
C MET A 74 10.69 -14.27 15.46
N ASN A 75 9.47 -13.74 15.58
CA ASN A 75 8.46 -14.16 16.56
C ASN A 75 7.51 -15.23 16.02
N ASN A 76 7.73 -15.74 14.81
CA ASN A 76 6.88 -16.76 14.17
C ASN A 76 5.41 -16.30 14.01
N ILE A 77 5.19 -14.99 13.85
CA ILE A 77 3.85 -14.41 13.63
C ILE A 77 3.52 -14.54 12.16
N SER A 78 2.44 -15.24 11.83
CA SER A 78 1.92 -15.31 10.48
C SER A 78 1.22 -13.99 10.11
N ASP A 79 1.48 -13.51 8.91
CA ASP A 79 0.79 -12.36 8.33
C ASP A 79 -0.19 -12.86 7.26
N PRO A 80 -1.50 -12.90 7.53
CA PRO A 80 -2.48 -13.44 6.58
C PRO A 80 -2.47 -12.71 5.24
N ALA A 81 -2.27 -11.38 5.23
CA ALA A 81 -2.20 -10.60 4.00
C ALA A 81 -1.02 -11.00 3.11
N ARG A 82 0.13 -11.26 3.73
CA ARG A 82 1.33 -11.71 3.02
C ARG A 82 1.19 -13.14 2.51
N SER A 83 0.60 -14.03 3.33
CA SER A 83 0.36 -15.41 2.94
C SER A 83 -0.56 -15.49 1.73
N GLU A 84 -1.69 -14.79 1.77
CA GLU A 84 -2.65 -14.73 0.66
C GLU A 84 -2.03 -14.11 -0.60
N LEU A 85 -1.27 -13.03 -0.45
CA LEU A 85 -0.57 -12.43 -1.59
C LEU A 85 0.44 -13.39 -2.20
N GLY A 86 1.19 -14.12 -1.38
CA GLY A 86 2.13 -15.14 -1.84
C GLY A 86 1.45 -16.26 -2.61
N GLU A 87 0.33 -16.79 -2.10
CA GLU A 87 -0.49 -17.79 -2.78
C GLU A 87 -1.07 -17.25 -4.09
N THR A 88 -1.54 -16.00 -4.08
CA THR A 88 -2.07 -15.34 -5.28
C THR A 88 -1.01 -15.18 -6.35
N ILE A 89 0.20 -14.79 -5.99
CA ILE A 89 1.33 -14.68 -6.92
C ILE A 89 1.74 -16.06 -7.43
N ALA A 90 1.81 -17.05 -6.56
CA ALA A 90 2.13 -18.44 -6.98
C ALA A 90 1.10 -18.95 -7.99
N THR A 91 -0.19 -18.75 -7.77
CA THR A 91 -1.26 -19.08 -8.73
C THR A 91 -1.08 -18.31 -10.04
N LEU A 92 -0.84 -17.00 -9.94
CA LEU A 92 -0.70 -16.11 -11.10
C LEU A 92 0.43 -16.52 -12.03
N VAL A 93 1.58 -16.92 -11.49
CA VAL A 93 2.77 -17.27 -12.30
C VAL A 93 2.81 -18.72 -12.74
N SER A 94 2.02 -19.60 -12.12
CA SER A 94 2.00 -21.03 -12.43
C SER A 94 0.82 -21.41 -13.32
N PHE A 95 -0.40 -21.22 -12.82
CA PHE A 95 -1.65 -21.60 -13.48
C PHE A 95 -2.71 -20.50 -13.21
N PRO A 96 -2.63 -19.37 -13.92
CA PRO A 96 -3.53 -18.24 -13.66
C PRO A 96 -4.97 -18.60 -13.98
N ASP A 97 -5.83 -18.31 -13.04
CA ASP A 97 -7.27 -18.40 -13.15
C ASP A 97 -7.93 -17.03 -12.87
N ASP A 98 -9.25 -16.94 -13.03
CA ASP A 98 -9.99 -15.70 -12.77
C ASP A 98 -9.82 -15.23 -11.32
N SER A 99 -9.63 -16.15 -10.38
CA SER A 99 -9.49 -15.83 -8.96
C SER A 99 -8.19 -15.07 -8.67
N ALA A 100 -7.13 -15.26 -9.43
CA ALA A 100 -5.85 -14.56 -9.21
C ALA A 100 -5.99 -13.06 -9.45
N SER A 101 -6.63 -12.63 -10.53
CA SER A 101 -6.86 -11.20 -10.81
C SER A 101 -7.83 -10.57 -9.81
N GLN A 102 -8.86 -11.31 -9.38
CA GLN A 102 -9.79 -10.84 -8.35
C GLN A 102 -9.08 -10.64 -6.99
N ARG A 103 -8.26 -11.60 -6.56
CA ARG A 103 -7.47 -11.48 -5.32
C ARG A 103 -6.46 -10.33 -5.38
N LEU A 104 -5.78 -10.13 -6.50
CA LEU A 104 -4.92 -8.96 -6.71
C LEU A 104 -5.70 -7.65 -6.57
N ALA A 105 -6.92 -7.59 -7.11
CA ALA A 105 -7.78 -6.43 -6.97
C ALA A 105 -8.17 -6.16 -5.51
N LEU A 106 -8.40 -7.18 -4.69
CA LEU A 106 -8.63 -7.04 -3.24
C LEU A 106 -7.42 -6.45 -2.52
N HIS A 107 -6.21 -6.72 -3.00
CA HIS A 107 -4.98 -6.04 -2.54
C HIS A 107 -4.82 -4.62 -3.10
N GLY A 108 -5.75 -4.14 -3.92
CA GLY A 108 -5.69 -2.83 -4.57
C GLY A 108 -4.64 -2.74 -5.68
N VAL A 109 -4.22 -3.87 -6.25
CA VAL A 109 -3.21 -3.91 -7.31
C VAL A 109 -3.83 -3.56 -8.65
N ASP A 110 -3.42 -2.45 -9.25
CA ASP A 110 -3.84 -2.00 -10.58
C ASP A 110 -2.88 -2.41 -11.68
N THR A 111 -1.61 -2.52 -11.35
CA THR A 111 -0.54 -2.77 -12.32
C THR A 111 0.43 -3.83 -11.80
N ILE A 112 0.85 -4.72 -12.70
CA ILE A 112 1.92 -5.68 -12.47
C ILE A 112 3.09 -5.28 -13.35
N ILE A 113 4.32 -5.35 -12.82
CA ILE A 113 5.56 -5.14 -13.55
C ILE A 113 6.44 -6.37 -13.34
N VAL A 114 6.96 -6.94 -14.42
CA VAL A 114 7.98 -7.99 -14.38
C VAL A 114 9.28 -7.42 -14.92
N HIS A 115 10.30 -7.36 -14.07
CA HIS A 115 11.63 -6.94 -14.51
C HIS A 115 12.31 -8.04 -15.33
N SER A 116 12.96 -7.65 -16.43
CA SER A 116 13.52 -8.55 -17.46
C SER A 116 14.85 -9.23 -17.10
N GLY A 117 15.30 -9.15 -15.84
CA GLY A 117 16.67 -9.52 -15.47
C GLY A 117 16.98 -11.00 -15.24
N GLY A 118 16.00 -11.89 -15.16
CA GLY A 118 16.19 -13.29 -14.80
C GLY A 118 15.76 -14.30 -15.88
N PRO A 119 16.27 -15.54 -15.83
CA PRO A 119 16.00 -16.56 -16.86
C PRO A 119 14.53 -17.01 -16.92
N ALA A 120 13.78 -16.91 -15.82
CA ALA A 120 12.37 -17.27 -15.79
C ALA A 120 11.43 -16.10 -16.18
N ALA A 121 11.93 -14.89 -16.38
CA ALA A 121 11.11 -13.73 -16.74
C ALA A 121 10.30 -13.94 -18.05
N PRO A 122 10.84 -14.55 -19.13
CA PRO A 122 10.06 -14.81 -20.34
C PRO A 122 8.88 -15.75 -20.09
N SER A 123 9.05 -16.79 -19.26
CA SER A 123 7.98 -17.73 -18.92
C SER A 123 6.86 -17.04 -18.14
N ILE A 124 7.22 -16.23 -17.14
CA ILE A 124 6.26 -15.45 -16.36
C ILE A 124 5.51 -14.46 -17.26
N THR A 125 6.22 -13.75 -18.14
CA THR A 125 5.63 -12.84 -19.12
C THR A 125 4.59 -13.57 -20.01
N GLN A 126 4.94 -14.75 -20.55
CA GLN A 126 4.02 -15.53 -21.36
C GLN A 126 2.79 -16.01 -20.56
N THR A 127 2.97 -16.34 -19.30
CA THR A 127 1.88 -16.76 -18.42
C THR A 127 0.93 -15.59 -18.17
N LEU A 128 1.47 -14.40 -17.86
CA LEU A 128 0.68 -13.19 -17.64
C LEU A 128 -0.05 -12.71 -18.89
N ASP A 129 0.53 -12.88 -20.08
CA ASP A 129 -0.12 -12.54 -21.36
C ASP A 129 -1.41 -13.36 -21.63
N ARG A 130 -1.57 -14.49 -20.93
CA ARG A 130 -2.73 -15.41 -21.05
C ARG A 130 -3.62 -15.38 -19.81
N ALA A 131 -3.22 -14.67 -18.76
CA ALA A 131 -3.93 -14.69 -17.49
C ALA A 131 -5.28 -13.94 -17.61
N PRO A 132 -6.39 -14.54 -17.16
CA PRO A 132 -7.69 -13.90 -17.16
C PRO A 132 -7.68 -12.63 -16.30
N GLY A 133 -8.31 -11.55 -16.79
CA GLY A 133 -8.38 -10.28 -16.10
C GLY A 133 -7.03 -9.53 -15.98
N ILE A 134 -6.04 -9.94 -16.77
CA ILE A 134 -4.73 -9.28 -16.86
C ILE A 134 -4.51 -8.82 -18.30
N GLU A 135 -4.28 -7.53 -18.50
CA GLU A 135 -4.15 -6.90 -19.81
C GLU A 135 -2.75 -6.32 -20.00
N LYS A 136 -2.03 -6.74 -21.04
CA LYS A 136 -0.69 -6.20 -21.34
C LYS A 136 -0.77 -4.72 -21.69
N ILE A 137 0.02 -3.89 -21.01
CA ILE A 137 0.19 -2.46 -21.31
C ILE A 137 1.28 -2.25 -22.35
N GLY A 138 2.40 -2.96 -22.19
CA GLY A 138 3.57 -2.83 -23.06
C GLY A 138 4.86 -3.29 -22.41
N GLU A 139 5.95 -3.06 -23.11
CA GLU A 139 7.31 -3.38 -22.70
C GLU A 139 8.15 -2.11 -22.64
N THR A 140 9.04 -2.05 -21.68
CA THR A 140 10.02 -0.97 -21.49
C THR A 140 11.39 -1.58 -21.22
N GLU A 141 12.44 -0.77 -21.20
CA GLU A 141 13.78 -1.22 -20.79
C GLU A 141 13.79 -1.79 -19.35
N ALA A 142 12.86 -1.31 -18.49
CA ALA A 142 12.73 -1.78 -17.13
C ALA A 142 11.99 -3.13 -17.01
N GLY A 143 11.29 -3.57 -18.05
CA GLY A 143 10.50 -4.80 -18.06
C GLY A 143 9.14 -4.66 -18.74
N SER A 144 8.32 -5.68 -18.61
CA SER A 144 6.95 -5.73 -19.15
C SER A 144 5.93 -5.34 -18.09
N ALA A 145 4.83 -4.73 -18.52
CA ALA A 145 3.79 -4.24 -17.62
C ALA A 145 2.38 -4.66 -18.07
N TRP A 146 1.52 -4.96 -17.09
CA TRP A 146 0.12 -5.35 -17.28
C TRP A 146 -0.79 -4.59 -16.33
N ARG A 147 -2.04 -4.41 -16.74
CA ARG A 147 -3.14 -3.93 -15.89
C ARG A 147 -3.91 -5.09 -15.31
N VAL A 148 -4.32 -4.95 -14.08
CA VAL A 148 -5.25 -5.88 -13.41
C VAL A 148 -6.67 -5.35 -13.64
N ARG A 149 -7.51 -6.15 -14.32
CA ARG A 149 -8.88 -5.80 -14.73
C ARG A 149 -9.83 -6.98 -14.55
N PRO A 150 -10.05 -7.46 -13.31
CA PRO A 150 -11.04 -8.50 -13.11
C PRO A 150 -12.40 -8.00 -13.58
N ASP A 151 -13.05 -8.75 -14.44
CA ASP A 151 -14.34 -8.39 -15.03
C ASP A 151 -14.37 -6.97 -15.66
N GLY A 152 -13.24 -6.51 -16.21
CA GLY A 152 -13.07 -5.18 -16.80
C GLY A 152 -13.00 -4.02 -15.80
N ARG A 153 -12.98 -4.29 -14.49
CA ARG A 153 -13.00 -3.27 -13.44
C ARG A 153 -11.60 -2.84 -13.01
N LYS A 154 -11.53 -1.61 -12.50
CA LYS A 154 -10.28 -1.04 -11.99
C LYS A 154 -10.15 -1.30 -10.50
N PRO A 155 -9.07 -1.90 -10.02
CA PRO A 155 -8.81 -2.02 -8.59
C PRO A 155 -8.69 -0.65 -7.92
N ALA A 156 -9.16 -0.57 -6.68
CA ALA A 156 -9.04 0.60 -5.84
C ALA A 156 -8.65 0.18 -4.42
N ARG A 157 -7.99 1.09 -3.69
CA ARG A 157 -7.66 0.88 -2.29
C ARG A 157 -8.90 0.83 -1.40
N LEU A 158 -9.88 1.65 -1.73
CA LEU A 158 -11.15 1.75 -1.00
C LEU A 158 -12.29 1.46 -1.97
N CYS A 159 -13.18 0.57 -1.59
CA CYS A 159 -14.34 0.28 -2.41
C CYS A 159 -15.55 -0.13 -1.55
N LEU A 160 -16.75 0.05 -2.13
CA LEU A 160 -18.01 -0.38 -1.56
C LEU A 160 -18.47 -1.68 -2.26
N ALA A 161 -18.53 -2.77 -1.50
CA ALA A 161 -19.09 -4.03 -1.98
C ALA A 161 -20.56 -4.11 -1.62
N SER A 162 -21.39 -4.53 -2.57
CA SER A 162 -22.79 -4.86 -2.30
C SER A 162 -22.89 -6.15 -1.51
N GLU A 163 -23.82 -6.26 -0.57
CA GLU A 163 -24.06 -7.50 0.19
C GLU A 163 -24.42 -8.71 -0.69
N SER A 164 -24.98 -8.44 -1.89
CA SER A 164 -25.44 -9.50 -2.80
C SER A 164 -24.37 -10.01 -3.77
N ALA A 165 -23.22 -9.35 -3.88
CA ALA A 165 -22.19 -9.70 -4.85
C ALA A 165 -20.79 -9.39 -4.31
N ASP A 166 -20.15 -10.39 -3.75
CA ASP A 166 -18.77 -10.32 -3.21
C ASP A 166 -17.73 -9.84 -4.24
N SER A 167 -18.00 -10.05 -5.52
CA SER A 167 -17.13 -9.66 -6.64
C SER A 167 -17.35 -8.22 -7.14
N GLN A 168 -18.46 -7.56 -6.74
CA GLN A 168 -18.81 -6.24 -7.24
C GLN A 168 -18.41 -5.15 -6.24
N CYS A 169 -17.27 -4.51 -6.46
CA CYS A 169 -16.80 -3.43 -5.62
C CYS A 169 -16.80 -2.11 -6.41
N GLU A 170 -17.63 -1.14 -5.98
CA GLU A 170 -17.63 0.22 -6.51
C GLU A 170 -16.41 0.96 -5.99
N GLU A 171 -15.58 1.50 -6.88
CA GLU A 171 -14.40 2.25 -6.49
C GLU A 171 -14.77 3.55 -5.76
N LEU A 172 -14.11 3.81 -4.64
CA LEU A 172 -14.26 5.04 -3.89
C LEU A 172 -12.95 5.84 -3.87
N ALA A 173 -13.08 7.15 -3.95
CA ALA A 173 -11.93 8.04 -3.81
C ALA A 173 -11.35 7.94 -2.41
N SER A 174 -10.02 7.80 -2.31
CA SER A 174 -9.30 7.77 -1.04
C SER A 174 -7.97 8.52 -1.15
N GLY A 175 -7.48 8.97 -0.02
CA GLY A 175 -6.13 9.48 0.13
C GLY A 175 -5.26 8.52 0.93
N ALA A 176 -3.97 8.83 1.08
CA ALA A 176 -2.97 7.96 1.72
C ALA A 176 -3.33 7.52 3.15
N ILE A 177 -3.97 8.39 3.94
CA ILE A 177 -4.28 8.17 5.37
C ILE A 177 -5.77 8.27 5.70
N GLY A 178 -6.63 8.40 4.69
CA GLY A 178 -8.07 8.52 4.91
C GLY A 178 -8.82 8.77 3.62
N ALA A 179 -10.15 8.93 3.75
CA ALA A 179 -11.05 9.26 2.66
C ALA A 179 -12.17 10.14 3.15
N ARG A 180 -12.68 11.00 2.28
CA ARG A 180 -13.96 11.67 2.44
C ARG A 180 -14.69 11.57 1.12
N THR A 181 -15.78 10.84 1.09
CA THR A 181 -16.54 10.57 -0.12
C THR A 181 -18.00 10.31 0.20
N HIS A 182 -18.86 10.43 -0.79
CA HIS A 182 -20.25 10.04 -0.66
C HIS A 182 -20.40 8.56 -1.08
N VAL A 183 -21.15 7.78 -0.32
CA VAL A 183 -21.49 6.39 -0.63
C VAL A 183 -22.94 6.28 -1.05
N SER A 184 -23.21 5.45 -2.06
CA SER A 184 -24.50 5.39 -2.77
C SER A 184 -25.54 4.50 -2.09
N GLY A 185 -25.18 3.75 -1.05
CA GLY A 185 -26.14 2.85 -0.39
C GLY A 185 -25.51 1.94 0.66
N PRO A 186 -26.30 1.00 1.18
CA PRO A 186 -25.81 0.01 2.14
C PRO A 186 -24.86 -0.97 1.49
N GLY A 187 -23.96 -1.56 2.30
CA GLY A 187 -22.99 -2.54 1.85
C GLY A 187 -21.82 -2.70 2.79
N VAL A 188 -20.75 -3.30 2.30
CA VAL A 188 -19.52 -3.47 3.04
C VAL A 188 -18.43 -2.59 2.43
N LEU A 189 -17.98 -1.60 3.20
CA LEU A 189 -16.81 -0.81 2.85
C LEU A 189 -15.56 -1.68 3.04
N ARG A 190 -14.77 -1.85 2.00
CA ARG A 190 -13.52 -2.61 2.03
C ARG A 190 -12.34 -1.69 1.81
N LEU A 191 -11.37 -1.78 2.69
CA LEU A 191 -10.11 -1.07 2.60
C LEU A 191 -8.99 -2.10 2.42
N ALA A 192 -8.23 -2.00 1.33
CA ALA A 192 -7.08 -2.87 1.04
C ALA A 192 -5.89 -2.58 1.96
N GLU A 193 -6.13 -2.58 3.27
CA GLU A 193 -5.15 -2.41 4.33
C GLU A 193 -5.35 -3.49 5.37
N ARG A 194 -4.27 -3.92 6.02
CA ARG A 194 -4.35 -4.89 7.12
C ARG A 194 -5.32 -4.41 8.20
N GLN A 195 -6.08 -5.33 8.73
CA GLN A 195 -7.00 -5.03 9.82
C GLN A 195 -6.26 -4.39 10.98
N ASN A 196 -6.73 -3.22 11.39
CA ASN A 196 -6.10 -2.43 12.43
C ASN A 196 -7.15 -1.51 13.08
N SER A 197 -7.21 -1.51 14.42
CA SER A 197 -8.14 -0.68 15.20
C SER A 197 -7.89 0.84 15.05
N HIS A 198 -6.77 1.23 14.45
CA HIS A 198 -6.49 2.64 14.16
C HIS A 198 -7.27 3.18 12.95
N TRP A 199 -7.83 2.31 12.09
CA TRP A 199 -8.76 2.73 11.07
C TRP A 199 -10.13 3.00 11.70
N VAL A 200 -10.62 4.20 11.52
CA VAL A 200 -11.90 4.67 12.06
C VAL A 200 -12.73 5.23 10.92
N ALA A 201 -13.94 4.70 10.75
CA ALA A 201 -14.89 5.19 9.77
C ALA A 201 -16.10 5.83 10.47
N THR A 202 -16.65 6.87 9.86
CA THR A 202 -17.92 7.47 10.26
C THR A 202 -18.79 7.68 9.03
N LEU A 203 -20.10 7.44 9.17
CA LEU A 203 -21.12 7.72 8.15
C LEU A 203 -22.06 8.78 8.69
N ASN A 204 -22.20 9.90 8.00
CA ASN A 204 -22.99 11.05 8.46
C ASN A 204 -22.63 11.49 9.90
N GLY A 205 -21.35 11.37 10.28
CA GLY A 205 -20.84 11.67 11.62
C GLY A 205 -21.03 10.56 12.66
N GLN A 206 -21.76 9.49 12.36
CA GLN A 206 -21.93 8.33 13.25
C GLN A 206 -20.79 7.33 13.07
N HIS A 207 -20.25 6.81 14.16
CA HIS A 207 -19.17 5.81 14.15
C HIS A 207 -19.64 4.49 13.57
N LEU A 208 -18.80 3.88 12.72
CA LEU A 208 -19.02 2.55 12.18
C LEU A 208 -18.07 1.55 12.86
N ASP A 209 -18.62 0.41 13.25
CA ASP A 209 -17.83 -0.68 13.79
C ASP A 209 -17.12 -1.44 12.65
N GLN A 210 -15.88 -1.88 12.93
CA GLN A 210 -15.18 -2.77 12.02
C GLN A 210 -15.86 -4.13 11.99
N THR A 211 -16.00 -4.70 10.80
CA THR A 211 -16.51 -6.05 10.57
C THR A 211 -15.40 -6.95 10.02
N GLU A 212 -15.63 -8.25 10.01
CA GLU A 212 -14.72 -9.16 9.35
C GLU A 212 -14.75 -8.92 7.83
N ALA A 213 -13.58 -8.76 7.26
CA ALA A 213 -13.46 -8.70 5.81
C ALA A 213 -13.52 -10.12 5.22
N THR A 214 -14.17 -10.27 4.06
CA THR A 214 -14.28 -11.56 3.34
C THR A 214 -12.91 -12.21 3.10
N ASN A 215 -11.87 -11.41 2.94
CA ASN A 215 -10.49 -11.85 2.73
C ASN A 215 -9.70 -12.08 4.03
N GLN A 216 -10.34 -12.02 5.21
CA GLN A 216 -9.76 -12.28 6.53
C GLN A 216 -8.56 -11.40 6.96
N TRP A 217 -7.98 -10.60 6.07
CA TRP A 217 -6.83 -9.74 6.38
C TRP A 217 -7.11 -8.25 6.23
N GLY A 218 -8.07 -7.89 5.38
CA GLY A 218 -8.41 -6.50 5.08
C GLY A 218 -9.19 -5.83 6.20
N THR A 219 -9.26 -4.50 6.16
CA THR A 219 -10.13 -3.72 7.04
C THR A 219 -11.49 -3.54 6.37
N ALA A 220 -12.56 -3.84 7.08
CA ALA A 220 -13.92 -3.66 6.56
C ALA A 220 -14.84 -2.99 7.58
N PHE A 221 -15.88 -2.29 7.08
CA PHE A 221 -16.92 -1.66 7.87
C PHE A 221 -18.28 -1.93 7.24
N SER A 222 -19.29 -2.22 8.07
CA SER A 222 -20.66 -2.35 7.59
C SER A 222 -21.29 -0.97 7.43
N LEU A 223 -21.80 -0.67 6.23
CA LEU A 223 -22.54 0.56 5.95
C LEU A 223 -24.03 0.28 5.95
N PRO A 224 -24.79 0.92 6.84
CA PRO A 224 -26.24 0.69 6.93
C PRO A 224 -27.06 1.46 5.88
N SER A 225 -26.52 2.51 5.30
CA SER A 225 -27.24 3.41 4.37
C SER A 225 -26.30 4.21 3.48
N GLU A 226 -26.85 4.99 2.60
CA GLU A 226 -26.13 6.05 1.87
C GLU A 226 -25.72 7.21 2.78
N GLY A 227 -24.71 7.99 2.37
CA GLY A 227 -24.30 9.18 3.10
C GLY A 227 -22.87 9.63 2.90
N GLU A 228 -22.46 10.60 3.71
CA GLU A 228 -21.08 11.09 3.74
C GLU A 228 -20.22 10.18 4.58
N LEU A 229 -19.29 9.49 3.93
CA LEU A 229 -18.30 8.62 4.56
C LEU A 229 -17.02 9.42 4.85
N VAL A 230 -16.55 9.32 6.09
CA VAL A 230 -15.23 9.81 6.48
C VAL A 230 -14.44 8.66 7.09
N LEU A 231 -13.33 8.31 6.45
CA LEU A 231 -12.39 7.30 6.90
C LEU A 231 -11.09 7.99 7.30
N ASN A 232 -10.55 7.66 8.48
CA ASN A 232 -9.31 8.22 9.00
C ASN A 232 -8.46 7.15 9.67
N TYR A 233 -7.14 7.29 9.54
CA TYR A 233 -6.18 6.54 10.35
C TYR A 233 -5.79 7.35 11.58
N ARG A 234 -6.16 6.88 12.78
CA ARG A 234 -5.86 7.51 14.06
C ARG A 234 -4.74 6.77 14.75
N SER A 235 -3.59 7.43 14.89
CA SER A 235 -2.46 6.89 15.66
C SER A 235 -2.08 7.88 16.76
N ASN A 236 -2.10 7.40 18.01
CA ASN A 236 -1.65 8.17 19.15
C ASN A 236 -0.16 8.56 19.02
N TRP A 237 0.62 7.77 18.30
CA TRP A 237 2.02 8.04 18.04
C TRP A 237 2.23 9.28 17.17
N ILE A 238 1.34 9.54 16.21
CA ILE A 238 1.39 10.77 15.38
C ILE A 238 1.18 12.00 16.26
N LEU A 239 0.29 11.95 17.25
CA LEU A 239 0.05 13.02 18.19
C LEU A 239 1.26 13.25 19.08
N ALA A 240 1.83 12.19 19.63
CA ALA A 240 3.04 12.24 20.45
C ALA A 240 4.23 12.81 19.67
N TRP A 241 4.40 12.40 18.40
CA TRP A 241 5.45 12.93 17.53
C TRP A 241 5.27 14.42 17.22
N LYS A 242 4.05 14.86 16.93
CA LYS A 242 3.74 16.29 16.73
C LYS A 242 4.06 17.11 17.98
N ALA A 243 3.70 16.60 19.16
CA ALA A 243 4.01 17.23 20.43
C ALA A 243 5.53 17.33 20.67
N ALA A 244 6.27 16.26 20.39
CA ALA A 244 7.73 16.25 20.50
C ALA A 244 8.41 17.24 19.54
N CYS A 245 7.95 17.32 18.29
CA CYS A 245 8.44 18.31 17.31
C CYS A 245 8.14 19.75 17.75
N ALA A 246 6.94 20.02 18.27
CA ALA A 246 6.57 21.33 18.77
C ALA A 246 7.44 21.75 19.97
N LEU A 247 7.70 20.82 20.90
CA LEU A 247 8.58 21.03 22.04
C LEU A 247 10.03 21.34 21.59
N ALA A 248 10.56 20.55 20.67
CA ALA A 248 11.90 20.76 20.12
C ALA A 248 12.03 22.14 19.43
N ALA A 249 11.01 22.55 18.66
CA ALA A 249 10.96 23.86 18.04
C ALA A 249 10.92 24.98 19.09
N ALA A 250 10.15 24.83 20.15
CA ALA A 250 10.07 25.79 21.24
C ALA A 250 11.42 25.94 21.98
N VAL A 251 12.11 24.82 22.25
CA VAL A 251 13.43 24.81 22.88
C VAL A 251 14.46 25.53 21.99
N MET A 252 14.47 25.26 20.68
CA MET A 252 15.36 25.97 19.75
C MET A 252 15.08 27.48 19.70
N LEU A 253 13.82 27.87 19.69
CA LEU A 253 13.42 29.28 19.68
C LEU A 253 13.87 29.99 20.97
N CYS A 254 13.70 29.37 22.13
CA CYS A 254 14.16 29.89 23.43
C CYS A 254 15.70 30.00 23.47
N GLY A 255 16.42 29.06 22.91
CA GLY A 255 17.88 29.12 22.79
C GLY A 255 18.36 30.27 21.91
N LEU A 256 17.73 30.51 20.79
CA LEU A 256 18.03 31.63 19.90
C LEU A 256 17.74 32.99 20.55
N LEU A 257 16.66 33.09 21.32
CA LEU A 257 16.29 34.34 22.04
C LEU A 257 17.26 34.61 23.19
N ARG A 258 17.79 33.61 23.88
CA ARG A 258 18.81 33.76 24.92
C ARG A 258 20.17 34.20 24.36
N GLY A 259 20.63 33.50 23.30
CA GLY A 259 21.91 33.86 22.66
C GLY A 259 21.95 35.27 22.06
N ARG A 260 20.80 35.87 21.77
CA ARG A 260 20.73 37.26 21.29
C ARG A 260 20.89 38.33 22.38
N LYS A 261 20.72 37.97 23.66
CA LYS A 261 20.90 38.90 24.80
C LYS A 261 22.36 39.06 25.20
N ASP A 262 23.19 38.06 24.93
CA ASP A 262 24.59 38.08 25.33
C ASP A 262 25.52 38.84 24.36
N VAL A 263 25.03 39.21 23.16
CA VAL A 263 25.80 39.97 22.14
C VAL A 263 25.69 41.49 22.28
N VAL A 264 24.83 42.00 23.17
CA VAL A 264 24.56 43.45 23.29
C VAL A 264 25.39 44.11 24.38
N TYR A 265 26.26 43.42 25.16
CA TYR A 265 26.93 43.97 26.33
C TYR A 265 28.46 44.03 26.29
N ASP A 266 29.12 43.88 25.14
CA ASP A 266 30.57 44.14 25.01
C ASP A 266 30.81 45.28 24.01
N GLY A 267 30.54 46.50 24.45
CA GLY A 267 30.77 47.73 23.68
C GLY A 267 30.90 48.94 24.59
N GLU A 268 31.92 48.96 25.50
CA GLU A 268 32.54 50.16 26.03
C GLU A 268 34.05 49.99 26.12
#